data_c38f2e8d25e9e968810b135f267a2c78
#
_entry.id   c38f2e8d25e9e968810b135f267a2c78
#
_cell.length_a   1.000
_cell.length_b   1.000
_cell.length_c   1.000
_cell.angle_alpha   90.00
_cell.angle_beta   90.00
_cell.angle_gamma   90.00
#
_symmetry.space_group_name_H-M   'P 1'
#
loop_
_entity.id
_entity.type
_entity.pdbx_description
1 polymer ?
#
loop_
_entity_poly.entity_id
_entity_poly.type
_entity_poly.pdbx_seq_one_letter_code
_entity_poly.pdbx_strand_id
1 'polypeptide(L)'
;MSFDRHSKIAFLGMGLMGSRMAGRLIQAGFETAVWNRTASACDELLDMGASALQLQQIGQYPVILTCLADDQAAAAVYAQIEPHLQAGQVIA
;
A
#
# COMPACT_ATOMS: atom_id res chain seq x y z
N MET A 1 14.26 7.94 -11.46
CA MET A 1 13.16 7.02 -11.77
C MET A 1 11.85 7.78 -11.83
N SER A 2 11.12 7.60 -12.89
CA SER A 2 9.78 8.16 -12.98
C SER A 2 8.76 7.05 -12.84
N PHE A 3 7.66 7.30 -12.15
CA PHE A 3 6.52 6.42 -12.22
C PHE A 3 5.34 7.20 -12.76
N ASP A 4 4.49 6.51 -13.50
CA ASP A 4 3.35 7.09 -14.18
C ASP A 4 2.06 6.45 -13.68
N ARG A 5 0.95 6.73 -14.34
CA ARG A 5 -0.36 6.22 -13.95
C ARG A 5 -0.49 4.71 -14.05
N HIS A 6 0.44 4.05 -14.76
CA HIS A 6 0.42 2.60 -14.92
C HIS A 6 1.24 1.91 -13.85
N SER A 7 1.97 2.65 -13.03
CA SER A 7 2.70 2.07 -11.91
C SER A 7 1.72 1.59 -10.86
N LYS A 8 1.91 0.35 -10.41
CA LYS A 8 1.11 -0.21 -9.33
C LYS A 8 1.66 0.28 -8.00
N ILE A 9 0.77 0.72 -7.13
CA ILE A 9 1.15 1.25 -5.83
C ILE A 9 0.54 0.36 -4.76
N ALA A 10 1.36 -0.11 -3.83
CA ALA A 10 0.91 -0.79 -2.63
C ALA A 10 0.88 0.21 -1.49
N PHE A 11 -0.23 0.32 -0.78
CA PHE A 11 -0.39 1.23 0.34
C PHE A 11 -0.64 0.44 1.61
N LEU A 12 0.27 0.55 2.57
CA LEU A 12 0.22 -0.19 3.83
C LEU A 12 -0.15 0.74 4.98
N GLY A 13 -1.25 0.44 5.64
CA GLY A 13 -1.73 1.22 6.77
C GLY A 13 -2.79 2.23 6.35
N MET A 14 -3.99 2.10 6.94
CA MET A 14 -5.17 2.87 6.57
C MET A 14 -5.67 3.73 7.72
N GLY A 15 -4.77 4.43 8.42
CA GLY A 15 -5.19 5.46 9.36
C GLY A 15 -5.88 6.61 8.60
N LEU A 16 -6.34 7.64 9.34
CA LEU A 16 -7.04 8.76 8.70
C LEU A 16 -6.25 9.36 7.54
N MET A 17 -4.95 9.60 7.76
CA MET A 17 -4.08 10.18 6.75
C MET A 17 -3.83 9.21 5.60
N GLY A 18 -3.59 7.93 5.91
CA GLY A 18 -3.37 6.89 4.92
C GLY A 18 -4.57 6.72 4.00
N SER A 19 -5.78 6.70 4.56
CA SER A 19 -7.01 6.60 3.78
C SER A 19 -7.17 7.76 2.82
N ARG A 20 -6.87 8.97 3.26
CA ARG A 20 -6.98 10.16 2.41
C ARG A 20 -5.97 10.13 1.27
N MET A 21 -4.74 9.75 1.56
CA MET A 21 -3.70 9.68 0.54
C MET A 21 -4.01 8.59 -0.49
N ALA A 22 -4.40 7.41 -0.03
CA ALA A 22 -4.76 6.31 -0.91
C ALA A 22 -5.96 6.68 -1.80
N GLY A 23 -6.97 7.33 -1.21
CA GLY A 23 -8.12 7.80 -1.97
C GLY A 23 -7.74 8.76 -3.08
N ARG A 24 -6.81 9.66 -2.83
CA ARG A 24 -6.32 10.59 -3.85
C ARG A 24 -5.60 9.88 -4.98
N LEU A 25 -4.81 8.86 -4.66
CA LEU A 25 -4.11 8.07 -5.67
C LEU A 25 -5.10 7.34 -6.57
N ILE A 26 -6.13 6.75 -5.98
CA ILE A 26 -7.18 6.06 -6.74
C ILE A 26 -7.90 7.04 -7.66
N GLN A 27 -8.27 8.21 -7.16
CA GLN A 27 -8.96 9.24 -7.95
C GLN A 27 -8.08 9.77 -9.07
N ALA A 28 -6.78 9.78 -8.89
CA ALA A 28 -5.84 10.22 -9.91
C ALA A 28 -5.60 9.17 -11.00
N GLY A 29 -6.16 7.97 -10.85
CA GLY A 29 -6.06 6.92 -11.85
C GLY A 29 -4.93 5.91 -11.61
N PHE A 30 -4.25 5.98 -10.48
CA PHE A 30 -3.22 5.00 -10.15
C PHE A 30 -3.85 3.68 -9.73
N GLU A 31 -3.27 2.58 -10.20
CA GLU A 31 -3.66 1.25 -9.77
C GLU A 31 -3.11 1.03 -8.36
N THR A 32 -4.00 1.03 -7.37
CA THR A 32 -3.63 1.04 -5.96
C THR A 32 -4.16 -0.20 -5.26
N ALA A 33 -3.30 -0.91 -4.55
CA ALA A 33 -3.68 -1.99 -3.66
C ALA A 33 -3.47 -1.53 -2.23
N VAL A 34 -4.39 -1.87 -1.34
CA VAL A 34 -4.39 -1.37 0.04
C VAL A 34 -4.36 -2.53 1.02
N TRP A 35 -3.66 -2.31 2.11
CA TRP A 35 -3.59 -3.27 3.21
C TRP A 35 -3.64 -2.52 4.54
N ASN A 36 -4.35 -3.08 5.49
CA ASN A 36 -4.32 -2.61 6.86
C ASN A 36 -4.44 -3.81 7.79
N ARG A 37 -3.85 -3.70 8.96
CA ARG A 37 -3.93 -4.74 10.00
C ARG A 37 -5.39 -5.09 10.32
N THR A 38 -6.27 -4.09 10.36
CA THR A 38 -7.71 -4.30 10.45
C THR A 38 -8.29 -4.18 9.06
N ALA A 39 -8.73 -5.31 8.49
CA ALA A 39 -9.16 -5.36 7.09
C ALA A 39 -10.31 -4.41 6.78
N SER A 40 -11.24 -4.23 7.71
CA SER A 40 -12.39 -3.34 7.51
C SER A 40 -12.00 -1.89 7.27
N ALA A 41 -10.82 -1.47 7.70
CA ALA A 41 -10.33 -0.12 7.44
C ALA A 41 -10.09 0.16 5.95
N CYS A 42 -10.01 -0.88 5.13
CA CYS A 42 -9.82 -0.75 3.69
C CYS A 42 -11.13 -0.71 2.90
N ASP A 43 -12.27 -1.00 3.52
CA ASP A 43 -13.53 -1.22 2.80
C ASP A 43 -13.93 -0.04 1.92
N GLU A 44 -13.81 1.17 2.44
CA GLU A 44 -14.16 2.39 1.68
C GLU A 44 -13.29 2.53 0.42
N LEU A 45 -12.01 2.22 0.55
CA LEU A 45 -11.08 2.33 -0.57
C LEU A 45 -11.32 1.23 -1.61
N LEU A 46 -11.71 0.04 -1.17
CA LEU A 46 -12.09 -1.03 -2.07
C LEU A 46 -13.32 -0.63 -2.89
N ASP A 47 -14.27 0.05 -2.26
CA ASP A 47 -15.44 0.59 -2.97
C ASP A 47 -15.05 1.65 -3.99
N MET A 48 -13.96 2.35 -3.79
CA MET A 48 -13.44 3.35 -4.73
C MET A 48 -12.66 2.73 -5.88
N GLY A 49 -12.41 1.43 -5.86
CA GLY A 49 -11.70 0.74 -6.93
C GLY A 49 -10.33 0.22 -6.57
N ALA A 50 -9.90 0.33 -5.31
CA ALA A 50 -8.64 -0.26 -4.87
C ALA A 50 -8.74 -1.78 -4.83
N SER A 51 -7.60 -2.44 -4.92
CA SER A 51 -7.50 -3.89 -4.74
C SER A 51 -7.07 -4.20 -3.31
N ALA A 52 -7.52 -5.34 -2.79
CA ALA A 52 -7.03 -5.83 -1.51
C ALA A 52 -5.63 -6.42 -1.71
N LEU A 53 -4.67 -5.93 -0.94
CA LEU A 53 -3.29 -6.40 -1.02
C LEU A 53 -3.06 -7.55 -0.07
N GLN A 54 -2.46 -8.62 -0.57
CA GLN A 54 -1.89 -9.65 0.27
C GLN A 54 -0.38 -9.40 0.40
N LEU A 55 0.14 -9.41 1.62
CA LEU A 55 1.54 -9.03 1.86
C LEU A 55 2.53 -9.91 1.08
N GLN A 56 2.18 -11.16 0.82
CA GLN A 56 3.02 -12.07 0.03
C GLN A 56 3.18 -11.62 -1.42
N GLN A 57 2.30 -10.76 -1.90
CA GLN A 57 2.32 -10.27 -3.27
C GLN A 57 3.04 -8.92 -3.42
N ILE A 58 3.62 -8.43 -2.34
CA ILE A 58 4.25 -7.09 -2.30
C ILE A 58 5.32 -6.91 -3.38
N GLY A 59 5.99 -8.00 -3.77
CA GLY A 59 7.03 -7.95 -4.80
C GLY A 59 6.54 -7.54 -6.18
N GLN A 60 5.22 -7.55 -6.41
CA GLN A 60 4.63 -7.15 -7.68
C GLN A 60 4.44 -5.64 -7.82
N TYR A 61 4.68 -4.89 -6.75
CA TYR A 61 4.38 -3.46 -6.71
C TYR A 61 5.68 -2.65 -6.74
N PRO A 62 5.91 -1.85 -7.80
CA PRO A 62 7.14 -1.04 -7.88
C PRO A 62 7.22 0.05 -6.82
N VAL A 63 6.08 0.52 -6.32
CA VAL A 63 6.03 1.57 -5.31
C VAL A 63 5.26 1.07 -4.10
N ILE A 64 5.87 1.21 -2.93
CA ILE A 64 5.25 0.83 -1.66
C ILE A 64 5.23 2.05 -0.77
N LEU A 65 4.04 2.48 -0.38
CA LEU A 65 3.85 3.59 0.54
C LEU A 65 3.36 3.04 1.88
N THR A 66 3.88 3.59 2.97
CA THR A 66 3.50 3.14 4.31
C THR A 66 2.96 4.30 5.14
N CYS A 67 1.90 4.04 5.88
CA CYS A 67 1.32 4.99 6.82
C CYS A 67 0.85 4.19 8.04
N LEU A 68 1.83 3.64 8.75
CA LEU A 68 1.58 2.75 9.88
C LEU A 68 1.58 3.53 11.18
N ALA A 69 0.81 3.05 12.15
CA ALA A 69 0.49 3.81 13.35
C ALA A 69 1.69 4.05 14.26
N ASP A 70 2.62 3.10 14.32
CA ASP A 70 3.79 3.21 15.20
C ASP A 70 4.93 2.32 14.70
N ASP A 71 6.08 2.42 15.38
CA ASP A 71 7.28 1.69 15.00
C ASP A 71 7.13 0.18 15.15
N GLN A 72 6.37 -0.27 16.13
CA GLN A 72 6.12 -1.70 16.30
C GLN A 72 5.29 -2.26 15.16
N ALA A 73 4.25 -1.54 14.77
CA ALA A 73 3.41 -1.94 13.64
C ALA A 73 4.25 -1.96 12.35
N ALA A 74 5.09 -0.96 12.15
CA ALA A 74 5.96 -0.88 10.99
C ALA A 74 6.94 -2.06 10.96
N ALA A 75 7.60 -2.35 12.07
CA ALA A 75 8.55 -3.45 12.16
C ALA A 75 7.89 -4.80 11.89
N ALA A 76 6.69 -5.02 12.42
CA ALA A 76 5.95 -6.26 12.20
C ALA A 76 5.59 -6.46 10.73
N VAL A 77 5.16 -5.38 10.06
CA VAL A 77 4.80 -5.43 8.64
C VAL A 77 6.04 -5.63 7.79
N TYR A 78 7.11 -4.89 8.04
CA TYR A 78 8.36 -5.05 7.29
C TYR A 78 8.91 -6.46 7.41
N ALA A 79 8.82 -7.08 8.58
CA ALA A 79 9.26 -8.46 8.76
C ALA A 79 8.47 -9.43 7.87
N GLN A 80 7.19 -9.15 7.63
CA GLN A 80 6.36 -10.00 6.78
C GLN A 80 6.62 -9.79 5.28
N ILE A 81 6.94 -8.57 4.86
CA ILE A 81 7.12 -8.27 3.44
C ILE A 81 8.55 -8.46 2.95
N GLU A 82 9.53 -8.37 3.84
CA GLU A 82 10.95 -8.41 3.47
C GLU A 82 11.31 -9.61 2.58
N PRO A 83 10.88 -10.85 2.89
CA PRO A 83 11.20 -12.00 2.03
C PRO A 83 10.65 -11.90 0.61
N HIS A 84 9.67 -11.04 0.37
CA HIS A 84 8.99 -10.92 -0.91
C HIS A 84 9.42 -9.68 -1.71
N LEU A 85 10.28 -8.84 -1.13
CA LEU A 85 10.72 -7.62 -1.79
C LEU A 85 11.64 -7.94 -2.96
N GLN A 86 11.55 -7.12 -3.99
CA GLN A 86 12.36 -7.26 -5.21
C GLN A 86 13.25 -6.04 -5.38
N ALA A 87 14.38 -6.24 -6.06
CA ALA A 87 15.28 -5.14 -6.38
C ALA A 87 14.54 -4.11 -7.25
N GLY A 88 14.79 -2.84 -7.00
CA GLY A 88 14.21 -1.74 -7.76
C GLY A 88 12.89 -1.21 -7.22
N GLN A 89 12.33 -1.83 -6.19
CA GLN A 89 11.13 -1.28 -5.56
C GLN A 89 11.46 -0.02 -4.74
N VAL A 90 10.54 0.93 -4.74
CA VAL A 90 10.65 2.16 -3.95
C VAL A 90 9.74 2.03 -2.74
N ILE A 91 10.29 2.25 -1.54
CA ILE A 91 9.54 2.21 -0.29
C ILE A 91 9.60 3.59 0.35
N ALA A 92 8.44 4.13 0.67
CA ALA A 92 8.35 5.46 1.30
C ALA A 92 7.46 5.47 2.53
#